data_8ce72c08273db868b14b6af3ec545ea1
#
_entry.id   8ce72c08273db868b14b6af3ec545ea1
#
_cell.length_a   1.000
_cell.length_b   1.000
_cell.length_c   1.000
_cell.angle_alpha   90.00
_cell.angle_beta   90.00
_cell.angle_gamma   90.00
#
_symmetry.space_group_name_H-M   'P 1'
#
loop_
_entity.id
_entity.type
_entity.pdbx_description
1 polymer ?
#
loop_
_entity_poly.entity_id
_entity_poly.type
_entity_poly.pdbx_seq_one_letter_code
_entity_poly.pdbx_strand_id
1 'polypeptide(L)'
;MGHGSKNKQAVLGRFIYLIVPVLMVCGAWVQPSHASWFGDSWSRFDRFLATFDPAGRYVRQPVEKQVPALTFKGFYRQWTDVMLTGEGRVGNRQKDFRFAQLQNLFELEMHYQFSPNLELTSVNHFLYDGVYNWQDSAGLYAPRISETSRKYHNFDRIVRELYLSYRTHSLDVVIGKQQIAWGKMDGQFIDIINPMDRRESVQLEASDFEYRRIPTWMANVTYFFGANSLNLLYIPNFEQNRQAVPGSPWFSPSIPPRDTIRKASIPLLKSARQRKRPSFADWGDHEYGARLDVSMEPLTWGLIYFYAWNDDPTSFIIDRRVVNDQVVLDRLTRHTRLHHFGVTADYATSFSGVPVVGELPVVMRVEGLWTKGVKFSDANRVASAATGELNSGLITRDTMRAAFAMEFALPGNTSVILQPSLFFTFDWRESLGNGFGGGFGDQWNVVPVFFVGRPFRFTRDRLRLELTVAPYLSGPVREWQGLKTKVVASYNFSQFITGKLIYTAYSSGARRDIYGQYDHWDNIGWEISYEF
;
A
#
# COMPACT_ATOMS: atom_id res chain seq x y z
N MET A 1 25.08 15.01 28.59
CA MET A 1 24.60 13.61 28.61
C MET A 1 23.35 13.43 29.50
N GLY A 2 22.29 14.21 29.35
CA GLY A 2 21.13 14.19 30.28
C GLY A 2 19.76 14.30 29.62
N HIS A 3 19.67 14.48 28.28
CA HIS A 3 18.39 14.71 27.59
C HIS A 3 17.75 13.46 26.98
N GLY A 4 18.48 12.33 26.85
CA GLY A 4 17.96 11.10 26.23
C GLY A 4 17.08 10.22 27.14
N SER A 5 17.17 10.37 28.47
CA SER A 5 16.46 9.50 29.41
C SER A 5 14.99 9.92 29.64
N LYS A 6 14.70 11.20 29.63
CA LYS A 6 13.30 11.70 29.88
C LYS A 6 12.36 11.42 28.69
N ASN A 7 12.87 11.38 27.46
CA ASN A 7 12.05 11.04 26.29
C ASN A 7 11.69 9.55 26.20
N LYS A 8 12.59 8.65 26.65
CA LYS A 8 12.29 7.20 26.67
C LYS A 8 11.17 6.85 27.67
N GLN A 9 11.11 7.53 28.81
CA GLN A 9 10.02 7.32 29.79
C GLN A 9 8.69 7.90 29.33
N ALA A 10 8.68 9.02 28.60
CA ALA A 10 7.46 9.60 28.05
C ALA A 10 6.84 8.75 26.91
N VAL A 11 7.68 8.11 26.09
CA VAL A 11 7.24 7.19 25.04
C VAL A 11 6.72 5.89 25.65
N LEU A 12 7.41 5.33 26.65
CA LEU A 12 6.97 4.12 27.35
C LEU A 12 5.66 4.37 28.13
N GLY A 13 5.49 5.56 28.74
CA GLY A 13 4.25 5.96 29.39
C GLY A 13 3.07 6.05 28.43
N ARG A 14 3.27 6.61 27.25
CA ARG A 14 2.22 6.67 26.20
C ARG A 14 1.88 5.28 25.65
N PHE A 15 2.85 4.37 25.59
CA PHE A 15 2.64 2.96 25.22
C PHE A 15 1.72 2.24 26.21
N ILE A 16 1.92 2.46 27.51
CA ILE A 16 1.09 1.86 28.56
C ILE A 16 -0.34 2.40 28.52
N TYR A 17 -0.55 3.70 28.26
CA TYR A 17 -1.87 4.30 28.13
C TYR A 17 -2.65 3.84 26.88
N LEU A 18 -1.98 3.36 25.84
CA LEU A 18 -2.62 2.78 24.64
C LEU A 18 -2.91 1.28 24.79
N ILE A 19 -2.04 0.53 25.46
CA ILE A 19 -2.19 -0.93 25.64
C ILE A 19 -3.24 -1.25 26.73
N VAL A 20 -3.32 -0.47 27.80
CA VAL A 20 -4.27 -0.71 28.90
C VAL A 20 -5.74 -0.66 28.44
N PRO A 21 -6.20 0.30 27.62
CA PRO A 21 -7.57 0.26 27.09
C PRO A 21 -7.83 -0.94 26.18
N VAL A 22 -6.83 -1.36 25.40
CA VAL A 22 -6.94 -2.53 24.50
C VAL A 22 -7.07 -3.83 25.32
N LEU A 23 -6.28 -3.95 26.39
CA LEU A 23 -6.40 -5.09 27.31
C LEU A 23 -7.72 -5.06 28.11
N MET A 24 -8.23 -3.87 28.46
CA MET A 24 -9.55 -3.72 29.07
C MET A 24 -10.68 -4.08 28.10
N VAL A 25 -10.59 -3.70 26.82
CA VAL A 25 -11.56 -4.10 25.79
C VAL A 25 -11.50 -5.60 25.51
N CYS A 26 -10.33 -6.22 25.62
CA CYS A 26 -10.18 -7.67 25.51
C CYS A 26 -10.68 -8.41 26.76
N GLY A 27 -10.72 -7.76 27.92
CA GLY A 27 -11.08 -8.35 29.22
C GLY A 27 -12.47 -8.00 29.75
N ALA A 28 -13.16 -7.03 29.20
CA ALA A 28 -14.46 -6.57 29.71
C ALA A 28 -15.57 -7.54 29.36
N TRP A 29 -15.95 -8.36 30.30
CA TRP A 29 -17.23 -9.06 30.37
C TRP A 29 -18.32 -8.03 30.71
N VAL A 30 -18.89 -7.37 29.71
CA VAL A 30 -20.07 -6.54 29.92
C VAL A 30 -21.30 -7.44 29.81
N GLN A 31 -21.95 -7.68 30.92
CA GLN A 31 -23.30 -8.26 30.92
C GLN A 31 -24.30 -7.24 30.35
N PRO A 32 -25.22 -7.64 29.46
CA PRO A 32 -26.20 -6.73 28.90
C PRO A 32 -27.27 -6.39 29.97
N SER A 33 -27.22 -5.17 30.49
CA SER A 33 -28.35 -4.62 31.25
C SER A 33 -29.29 -3.88 30.29
N HIS A 34 -30.54 -4.21 30.40
CA HIS A 34 -31.75 -3.74 29.72
C HIS A 34 -31.73 -2.32 29.13
N ALA A 35 -31.82 -2.24 27.80
CA ALA A 35 -32.32 -1.07 27.09
C ALA A 35 -33.32 -1.51 26.02
N SER A 36 -34.55 -1.80 26.43
CA SER A 36 -35.61 -2.38 25.57
C SER A 36 -36.11 -1.41 24.48
N TRP A 37 -35.98 -0.09 24.66
CA TRP A 37 -36.46 0.89 23.69
C TRP A 37 -35.56 1.03 22.44
N PHE A 38 -34.24 0.90 22.59
CA PHE A 38 -33.31 0.84 21.45
C PHE A 38 -33.43 -0.48 20.68
N GLY A 39 -33.82 -1.56 21.32
CA GLY A 39 -33.90 -2.90 20.73
C GLY A 39 -34.92 -3.03 19.61
N ASP A 40 -36.11 -2.45 19.76
CA ASP A 40 -37.19 -2.63 18.77
C ASP A 40 -37.01 -1.79 17.51
N SER A 41 -36.56 -0.55 17.65
CA SER A 41 -36.26 0.31 16.51
C SER A 41 -35.05 -0.21 15.74
N TRP A 42 -34.02 -0.67 16.46
CA TRP A 42 -32.82 -1.27 15.86
C TRP A 42 -33.16 -2.59 15.14
N SER A 43 -34.02 -3.42 15.70
CA SER A 43 -34.43 -4.70 15.08
C SER A 43 -35.26 -4.51 13.78
N ARG A 44 -36.02 -3.40 13.66
CA ARG A 44 -36.73 -3.06 12.42
C ARG A 44 -35.78 -2.55 11.34
N PHE A 45 -34.87 -1.66 11.73
CA PHE A 45 -33.82 -1.14 10.85
C PHE A 45 -32.91 -2.27 10.36
N ASP A 46 -32.51 -3.16 11.24
CA ASP A 46 -31.69 -4.34 10.95
C ASP A 46 -32.36 -5.28 9.94
N ARG A 47 -33.69 -5.55 10.11
CA ARG A 47 -34.47 -6.34 9.14
C ARG A 47 -34.59 -5.65 7.79
N PHE A 48 -34.76 -4.33 7.77
CA PHE A 48 -34.76 -3.56 6.52
C PHE A 48 -33.42 -3.69 5.79
N LEU A 49 -32.32 -3.45 6.47
CA LEU A 49 -30.97 -3.54 5.89
C LEU A 49 -30.63 -4.97 5.44
N ALA A 50 -31.08 -6.01 6.18
CA ALA A 50 -30.84 -7.41 5.83
C ALA A 50 -31.49 -7.81 4.48
N THR A 51 -32.56 -7.11 4.06
CA THR A 51 -33.24 -7.36 2.79
C THR A 51 -32.91 -6.31 1.73
N PHE A 52 -32.09 -5.32 2.06
CA PHE A 52 -31.76 -4.22 1.18
C PHE A 52 -30.68 -4.65 0.17
N ASP A 53 -31.10 -5.08 -1.00
CA ASP A 53 -30.24 -5.40 -2.14
C ASP A 53 -30.92 -4.89 -3.43
N PRO A 54 -30.94 -3.57 -3.65
CA PRO A 54 -31.59 -3.01 -4.84
C PRO A 54 -30.87 -3.37 -6.14
N ALA A 55 -29.54 -3.33 -6.16
CA ALA A 55 -28.78 -3.65 -7.37
C ALA A 55 -28.91 -5.13 -7.74
N GLY A 56 -28.81 -6.04 -6.76
CA GLY A 56 -29.01 -7.47 -7.01
C GLY A 56 -30.43 -7.78 -7.51
N ARG A 57 -31.46 -7.22 -6.87
CA ARG A 57 -32.86 -7.50 -7.17
C ARG A 57 -33.32 -6.88 -8.49
N TYR A 58 -32.97 -5.61 -8.75
CA TYR A 58 -33.53 -4.86 -9.88
C TYR A 58 -32.63 -4.83 -11.11
N VAL A 59 -31.35 -5.17 -10.96
CA VAL A 59 -30.38 -5.12 -12.07
C VAL A 59 -29.76 -6.49 -12.31
N ARG A 60 -29.01 -7.04 -11.33
CA ARG A 60 -28.27 -8.28 -11.51
C ARG A 60 -29.15 -9.46 -11.90
N GLN A 61 -30.12 -9.83 -11.06
CA GLN A 61 -30.97 -10.99 -11.29
C GLN A 61 -31.77 -10.93 -12.60
N PRO A 62 -32.38 -9.79 -13.00
CA PRO A 62 -33.05 -9.69 -14.30
C PRO A 62 -32.11 -9.88 -15.48
N VAL A 63 -30.90 -9.30 -15.44
CA VAL A 63 -29.92 -9.39 -16.53
C VAL A 63 -29.38 -10.81 -16.65
N GLU A 64 -28.95 -11.43 -15.55
CA GLU A 64 -28.44 -12.81 -15.53
C GLU A 64 -29.49 -13.82 -15.98
N LYS A 65 -30.78 -13.57 -15.68
CA LYS A 65 -31.87 -14.38 -16.18
C LYS A 65 -32.07 -14.29 -17.70
N GLN A 66 -31.84 -13.12 -18.29
CA GLN A 66 -31.94 -12.90 -19.74
C GLN A 66 -30.70 -13.35 -20.49
N VAL A 67 -29.53 -13.21 -19.89
CA VAL A 67 -28.22 -13.57 -20.46
C VAL A 67 -27.48 -14.44 -19.46
N PRO A 68 -27.77 -15.76 -19.38
CA PRO A 68 -27.17 -16.66 -18.38
C PRO A 68 -25.63 -16.78 -18.47
N ALA A 69 -25.06 -16.45 -19.63
CA ALA A 69 -23.60 -16.45 -19.81
C ALA A 69 -22.92 -15.21 -19.18
N LEU A 70 -23.69 -14.19 -18.78
CA LEU A 70 -23.20 -12.96 -18.18
C LEU A 70 -23.53 -12.97 -16.70
N THR A 71 -22.51 -12.92 -15.85
CA THR A 71 -22.64 -12.67 -14.42
C THR A 71 -21.93 -11.38 -14.07
N PHE A 72 -22.44 -10.65 -13.09
CA PHE A 72 -21.78 -9.47 -12.60
C PHE A 72 -22.00 -9.27 -11.11
N LYS A 73 -21.02 -8.65 -10.49
CA LYS A 73 -21.02 -8.22 -9.09
C LYS A 73 -20.40 -6.84 -9.01
N GLY A 74 -20.54 -6.22 -7.89
CA GLY A 74 -19.92 -4.92 -7.70
C GLY A 74 -20.12 -4.40 -6.30
N PHE A 75 -19.55 -3.25 -6.05
CA PHE A 75 -19.77 -2.52 -4.81
C PHE A 75 -19.79 -1.01 -5.04
N TYR A 76 -20.41 -0.34 -4.12
CA TYR A 76 -20.25 1.09 -3.91
C TYR A 76 -19.63 1.33 -2.55
N ARG A 77 -18.56 2.12 -2.51
CA ARG A 77 -17.86 2.51 -1.29
C ARG A 77 -17.74 4.03 -1.22
N GLN A 78 -18.20 4.58 -0.12
CA GLN A 78 -17.96 5.94 0.26
C GLN A 78 -16.96 5.94 1.43
N TRP A 79 -15.85 6.62 1.26
CA TRP A 79 -14.79 6.72 2.26
C TRP A 79 -14.44 8.19 2.49
N THR A 80 -14.44 8.59 3.76
CA THR A 80 -14.09 9.94 4.18
C THR A 80 -13.00 9.87 5.25
N ASP A 81 -11.93 10.63 5.05
CA ASP A 81 -10.89 10.85 6.05
C ASP A 81 -10.77 12.34 6.37
N VAL A 82 -10.67 12.65 7.66
CA VAL A 82 -10.47 14.00 8.19
C VAL A 82 -9.17 14.03 8.98
N MET A 83 -8.26 14.91 8.61
CA MET A 83 -7.05 15.18 9.38
C MET A 83 -7.38 15.98 10.62
N LEU A 84 -6.92 15.52 11.79
CA LEU A 84 -7.24 16.10 13.09
C LEU A 84 -6.38 17.32 13.39
N THR A 85 -5.15 17.38 12.86
CA THR A 85 -4.23 18.48 13.08
C THR A 85 -3.76 19.07 11.76
N GLY A 86 -3.54 20.41 11.74
CA GLY A 86 -3.12 21.15 10.55
C GLY A 86 -1.70 21.71 10.63
N GLU A 87 -0.92 21.35 11.63
CA GLU A 87 0.45 21.86 11.80
C GLU A 87 1.41 21.25 10.78
N GLY A 88 1.47 21.86 9.61
CA GLY A 88 2.48 21.57 8.60
C GLY A 88 3.85 22.13 9.00
N ARG A 89 4.91 21.37 8.80
CA ARG A 89 6.27 21.68 9.28
C ARG A 89 7.02 22.74 8.52
N VAL A 90 6.58 23.10 7.35
CA VAL A 90 7.29 24.03 6.46
C VAL A 90 6.37 25.20 6.14
N GLY A 91 6.12 26.04 7.13
CA GLY A 91 5.58 27.39 6.94
C GLY A 91 4.15 27.54 6.42
N ASN A 92 3.54 26.50 5.91
CA ASN A 92 2.15 26.50 5.46
C ASN A 92 1.29 25.71 6.44
N ARG A 93 0.66 26.42 7.35
CA ARG A 93 -0.38 25.83 8.22
C ARG A 93 -1.54 25.37 7.35
N GLN A 94 -1.80 24.10 7.35
CA GLN A 94 -3.12 23.60 6.96
C GLN A 94 -4.12 23.94 8.08
N LYS A 95 -5.37 24.13 7.71
CA LYS A 95 -6.44 24.28 8.70
C LYS A 95 -6.69 22.91 9.35
N ASP A 96 -6.94 22.89 10.65
CA ASP A 96 -7.39 21.71 11.36
C ASP A 96 -8.69 21.17 10.74
N PHE A 97 -8.94 19.88 10.93
CA PHE A 97 -10.13 19.19 10.44
C PHE A 97 -10.37 19.32 8.93
N ARG A 98 -9.30 19.18 8.12
CA ARG A 98 -9.43 19.10 6.66
C ARG A 98 -9.75 17.72 6.21
N PHE A 99 -10.57 17.63 5.16
CA PHE A 99 -10.76 16.38 4.46
C PHE A 99 -9.45 15.98 3.75
N ALA A 100 -8.96 14.79 4.09
CA ALA A 100 -7.86 14.14 3.41
C ALA A 100 -8.37 13.30 2.26
N GLN A 101 -9.59 12.77 2.40
CA GLN A 101 -10.25 11.91 1.42
C GLN A 101 -11.76 12.10 1.54
N LEU A 102 -12.45 12.19 0.42
CA LEU A 102 -13.90 12.22 0.30
C LEU A 102 -14.27 11.43 -0.95
N GLN A 103 -13.96 10.15 -0.89
CA GLN A 103 -13.90 9.26 -2.04
C GLN A 103 -15.20 8.49 -2.19
N ASN A 104 -15.67 8.43 -3.43
CA ASN A 104 -16.78 7.60 -3.86
C ASN A 104 -16.27 6.68 -4.96
N LEU A 105 -16.28 5.39 -4.70
CA LEU A 105 -15.86 4.37 -5.64
C LEU A 105 -17.03 3.44 -5.94
N PHE A 106 -17.41 3.36 -7.21
CA PHE A 106 -18.29 2.32 -7.72
C PHE A 106 -17.45 1.36 -8.57
N GLU A 107 -17.45 0.09 -8.20
CA GLU A 107 -16.82 -0.99 -8.98
C GLU A 107 -17.91 -1.85 -9.59
N LEU A 108 -17.71 -2.19 -10.86
CA LEU A 108 -18.53 -3.14 -11.60
C LEU A 108 -17.62 -4.18 -12.24
N GLU A 109 -17.74 -5.42 -11.79
CA GLU A 109 -17.05 -6.57 -12.34
C GLU A 109 -18.03 -7.42 -13.16
N MET A 110 -17.69 -7.73 -14.41
CA MET A 110 -18.50 -8.48 -15.36
C MET A 110 -17.71 -9.69 -15.87
N HIS A 111 -18.37 -10.85 -15.90
CA HIS A 111 -17.83 -12.09 -16.44
C HIS A 111 -18.75 -12.59 -17.53
N TYR A 112 -18.21 -12.82 -18.70
CA TYR A 112 -18.94 -13.42 -19.82
C TYR A 112 -18.33 -14.77 -20.19
N GLN A 113 -19.10 -15.83 -19.97
CA GLN A 113 -18.69 -17.21 -20.22
C GLN A 113 -18.99 -17.60 -21.66
N PHE A 114 -17.95 -17.69 -22.54
CA PHE A 114 -18.11 -18.15 -23.91
C PHE A 114 -18.25 -19.68 -24.00
N SER A 115 -17.53 -20.40 -23.14
CA SER A 115 -17.55 -21.85 -23.01
C SER A 115 -17.11 -22.25 -21.59
N PRO A 116 -17.24 -23.53 -21.16
CA PRO A 116 -16.79 -23.94 -19.83
C PRO A 116 -15.33 -23.60 -19.51
N ASN A 117 -14.51 -23.40 -20.54
CA ASN A 117 -13.08 -23.15 -20.41
C ASN A 117 -12.66 -21.73 -20.80
N LEU A 118 -13.54 -20.92 -21.38
CA LEU A 118 -13.20 -19.59 -21.92
C LEU A 118 -14.11 -18.52 -21.37
N GLU A 119 -13.53 -17.53 -20.67
CA GLU A 119 -14.24 -16.44 -20.00
C GLU A 119 -13.56 -15.11 -20.30
N LEU A 120 -14.38 -14.06 -20.51
CA LEU A 120 -13.96 -12.67 -20.56
C LEU A 120 -14.33 -11.99 -19.25
N THR A 121 -13.35 -11.37 -18.60
CA THR A 121 -13.56 -10.58 -17.37
C THR A 121 -13.28 -9.11 -17.64
N SER A 122 -14.15 -8.24 -17.13
CA SER A 122 -13.98 -6.78 -17.14
C SER A 122 -14.25 -6.21 -15.76
N VAL A 123 -13.28 -5.51 -15.17
CA VAL A 123 -13.43 -4.77 -13.90
C VAL A 123 -13.35 -3.28 -14.18
N ASN A 124 -14.39 -2.56 -13.78
CA ASN A 124 -14.54 -1.14 -14.07
C ASN A 124 -14.67 -0.33 -12.77
N HIS A 125 -13.85 0.71 -12.63
CA HIS A 125 -13.85 1.62 -11.50
C HIS A 125 -14.34 3.01 -11.90
N PHE A 126 -15.33 3.50 -11.17
CA PHE A 126 -15.81 4.88 -11.28
C PHE A 126 -15.46 5.58 -9.97
N LEU A 127 -14.28 6.21 -9.95
CA LEU A 127 -13.74 6.88 -8.80
C LEU A 127 -13.97 8.38 -8.89
N TYR A 128 -14.49 8.95 -7.80
CA TYR A 128 -14.61 10.39 -7.61
C TYR A 128 -14.18 10.77 -6.21
N ASP A 129 -13.20 11.68 -6.09
CA ASP A 129 -12.77 12.23 -4.81
C ASP A 129 -13.13 13.71 -4.69
N GLY A 130 -14.11 14.00 -3.84
CA GLY A 130 -14.64 15.34 -3.61
C GLY A 130 -13.63 16.33 -3.03
N VAL A 131 -12.56 15.86 -2.36
CA VAL A 131 -11.49 16.70 -1.82
C VAL A 131 -10.90 17.63 -2.89
N TYR A 132 -10.73 17.11 -4.11
CA TYR A 132 -10.11 17.86 -5.20
C TYR A 132 -11.05 18.87 -5.87
N ASN A 133 -12.36 18.83 -5.56
CA ASN A 133 -13.36 19.73 -6.14
C ASN A 133 -13.98 20.68 -5.11
N TRP A 134 -14.11 20.26 -3.85
CA TRP A 134 -14.87 21.00 -2.82
C TRP A 134 -13.98 21.80 -1.88
N GLN A 135 -12.67 21.55 -1.86
CA GLN A 135 -11.69 22.30 -1.09
C GLN A 135 -10.80 23.15 -1.99
N ASP A 136 -10.51 24.38 -1.58
CA ASP A 136 -9.60 25.27 -2.33
C ASP A 136 -8.16 24.77 -2.33
N SER A 137 -7.78 24.09 -1.24
CA SER A 137 -6.46 23.54 -1.04
C SER A 137 -6.57 22.27 -0.18
N ALA A 138 -6.01 21.19 -0.62
CA ALA A 138 -6.06 19.90 0.07
C ALA A 138 -4.70 19.45 0.63
N GLY A 139 -3.60 20.15 0.35
CA GLY A 139 -2.26 19.68 0.66
C GLY A 139 -1.29 20.71 1.19
N LEU A 140 -0.16 20.20 1.69
CA LEU A 140 1.03 20.96 1.96
C LEU A 140 1.59 21.56 0.65
N TYR A 141 2.24 22.69 0.69
CA TYR A 141 3.03 23.27 -0.39
C TYR A 141 2.29 23.85 -1.61
N ALA A 142 0.98 23.70 -1.74
CA ALA A 142 0.25 24.38 -2.78
C ALA A 142 -0.99 25.08 -2.21
N PRO A 143 -1.15 26.38 -2.46
CA PRO A 143 -2.29 27.15 -1.95
C PRO A 143 -3.61 26.75 -2.62
N ARG A 144 -3.56 26.09 -3.79
CA ARG A 144 -4.75 25.67 -4.56
C ARG A 144 -4.53 24.33 -5.25
N ILE A 145 -5.61 23.59 -5.40
CA ILE A 145 -5.64 22.35 -6.17
C ILE A 145 -5.63 22.70 -7.66
N SER A 146 -4.67 22.15 -8.40
CA SER A 146 -4.59 22.37 -9.84
C SER A 146 -5.63 21.55 -10.61
N GLU A 147 -6.00 22.00 -11.81
CA GLU A 147 -6.89 21.25 -12.70
C GLU A 147 -6.32 19.87 -13.06
N THR A 148 -4.99 19.79 -13.23
CA THR A 148 -4.29 18.51 -13.45
C THR A 148 -4.49 17.55 -12.28
N SER A 149 -4.42 18.03 -11.03
CA SER A 149 -4.68 17.21 -9.85
C SER A 149 -6.13 16.70 -9.83
N ARG A 150 -7.10 17.54 -10.17
CA ARG A 150 -8.52 17.15 -10.26
C ARG A 150 -8.74 16.05 -11.28
N LYS A 151 -8.23 16.21 -12.51
CA LYS A 151 -8.33 15.19 -13.58
C LYS A 151 -7.63 13.88 -13.20
N TYR A 152 -6.53 13.98 -12.47
CA TYR A 152 -5.74 12.83 -12.05
C TYR A 152 -6.42 11.97 -10.97
N HIS A 153 -7.40 12.51 -10.22
CA HIS A 153 -8.08 11.83 -9.13
C HIS A 153 -9.54 11.49 -9.41
N ASN A 154 -10.10 11.92 -10.53
CA ASN A 154 -11.50 11.72 -10.86
C ASN A 154 -11.64 11.00 -12.21
N PHE A 155 -12.38 9.89 -12.20
CA PHE A 155 -12.71 9.10 -13.39
C PHE A 155 -11.49 8.70 -14.25
N ASP A 156 -10.33 8.60 -13.64
CA ASP A 156 -9.13 8.15 -14.32
C ASP A 156 -9.14 6.61 -14.40
N ARG A 157 -8.92 6.07 -15.60
CA ARG A 157 -8.82 4.64 -15.86
C ARG A 157 -10.06 3.82 -15.45
N ILE A 158 -11.20 4.17 -16.00
CA ILE A 158 -12.47 3.46 -15.77
C ILE A 158 -12.30 1.96 -15.99
N VAL A 159 -11.76 1.52 -17.13
CA VAL A 159 -11.44 0.11 -17.35
C VAL A 159 -10.16 -0.25 -16.58
N ARG A 160 -10.35 -0.84 -15.40
CA ARG A 160 -9.26 -1.30 -14.56
C ARG A 160 -8.65 -2.58 -15.09
N GLU A 161 -9.46 -3.61 -15.26
CA GLU A 161 -9.03 -4.89 -15.81
C GLU A 161 -9.90 -5.28 -16.99
N LEU A 162 -9.29 -5.93 -17.99
CA LEU A 162 -9.96 -6.50 -19.14
C LEU A 162 -9.08 -7.64 -19.68
N TYR A 163 -9.50 -8.88 -19.45
CA TYR A 163 -8.73 -10.03 -19.85
C TYR A 163 -9.60 -11.21 -20.26
N LEU A 164 -9.04 -12.05 -21.12
CA LEU A 164 -9.57 -13.33 -21.52
C LEU A 164 -8.83 -14.44 -20.77
N SER A 165 -9.55 -15.34 -20.11
CA SER A 165 -8.99 -16.49 -19.42
C SER A 165 -9.44 -17.79 -20.08
N TYR A 166 -8.46 -18.67 -20.36
CA TYR A 166 -8.67 -20.02 -20.83
C TYR A 166 -8.11 -21.02 -19.82
N ARG A 167 -8.99 -21.86 -19.24
CA ARG A 167 -8.65 -22.76 -18.13
C ARG A 167 -8.95 -24.20 -18.49
N THR A 168 -7.96 -25.06 -18.22
CA THR A 168 -8.07 -26.50 -18.30
C THR A 168 -7.61 -27.13 -16.98
N HIS A 169 -7.61 -28.45 -16.89
CA HIS A 169 -7.12 -29.14 -15.70
C HIS A 169 -5.63 -28.85 -15.38
N SER A 170 -4.80 -28.66 -16.39
CA SER A 170 -3.34 -28.50 -16.22
C SER A 170 -2.80 -27.16 -16.70
N LEU A 171 -3.63 -26.33 -17.33
CA LEU A 171 -3.18 -25.07 -17.91
C LEU A 171 -4.19 -23.96 -17.66
N ASP A 172 -3.70 -22.83 -17.15
CA ASP A 172 -4.44 -21.56 -17.05
C ASP A 172 -3.69 -20.49 -17.85
N VAL A 173 -4.37 -19.89 -18.83
CA VAL A 173 -3.83 -18.83 -19.69
C VAL A 173 -4.72 -17.61 -19.56
N VAL A 174 -4.16 -16.50 -19.07
CA VAL A 174 -4.86 -15.25 -18.93
C VAL A 174 -4.15 -14.16 -19.73
N ILE A 175 -4.83 -13.59 -20.71
CA ILE A 175 -4.26 -12.59 -21.62
C ILE A 175 -5.10 -11.32 -21.56
N GLY A 176 -4.46 -10.20 -21.24
CA GLY A 176 -5.13 -8.91 -21.17
C GLY A 176 -4.57 -8.01 -20.08
N LYS A 177 -5.34 -6.98 -19.75
CA LYS A 177 -5.00 -6.05 -18.68
C LYS A 177 -5.46 -6.63 -17.36
N GLN A 178 -4.52 -6.99 -16.49
CA GLN A 178 -4.76 -7.68 -15.22
C GLN A 178 -3.76 -7.27 -14.14
N GLN A 179 -4.08 -7.59 -12.90
CA GLN A 179 -3.14 -7.48 -11.78
C GLN A 179 -2.77 -8.88 -11.26
N ILE A 180 -1.55 -9.02 -10.76
CA ILE A 180 -1.03 -10.26 -10.19
C ILE A 180 -0.28 -9.96 -8.89
N ALA A 181 -0.58 -10.70 -7.83
CA ALA A 181 0.16 -10.69 -6.59
C ALA A 181 0.95 -11.99 -6.43
N TRP A 182 2.27 -11.90 -6.37
CA TRP A 182 3.12 -13.05 -6.05
C TRP A 182 3.44 -13.18 -4.56
N GLY A 183 3.34 -12.06 -3.82
CA GLY A 183 3.46 -12.06 -2.37
C GLY A 183 2.14 -12.27 -1.66
N LYS A 184 2.19 -12.82 -0.46
CA LYS A 184 1.04 -13.07 0.42
C LYS A 184 1.09 -12.21 1.70
N MET A 185 2.25 -11.57 1.97
CA MET A 185 2.45 -10.77 3.17
C MET A 185 1.99 -9.34 3.00
N ASP A 186 1.54 -8.78 4.09
CA ASP A 186 1.24 -7.35 4.20
C ASP A 186 2.53 -6.52 4.02
N GLY A 187 2.43 -5.36 3.37
CA GLY A 187 3.56 -4.47 3.15
C GLY A 187 4.25 -4.61 1.79
N GLN A 188 3.72 -5.41 0.87
CA GLN A 188 4.15 -5.48 -0.54
C GLN A 188 5.60 -5.95 -0.74
N PHE A 189 6.06 -6.93 0.03
CA PHE A 189 7.46 -7.37 -0.03
C PHE A 189 7.83 -7.98 -1.38
N ILE A 190 6.99 -8.88 -1.90
CA ILE A 190 7.17 -9.51 -3.22
C ILE A 190 6.09 -9.04 -4.21
N ASP A 191 5.42 -7.94 -3.93
CA ASP A 191 4.47 -7.33 -4.87
C ASP A 191 5.24 -6.41 -5.82
N ILE A 192 5.86 -7.01 -6.82
CA ILE A 192 6.83 -6.38 -7.73
C ILE A 192 6.36 -6.35 -9.18
N ILE A 193 5.22 -6.97 -9.49
CA ILE A 193 4.75 -7.11 -10.87
C ILE A 193 3.96 -5.89 -11.31
N ASN A 194 3.02 -5.46 -10.47
CA ASN A 194 2.18 -4.32 -10.77
C ASN A 194 2.72 -3.05 -10.12
N PRO A 195 2.84 -1.96 -10.87
CA PRO A 195 3.10 -0.65 -10.30
C PRO A 195 2.01 -0.24 -9.31
N MET A 196 2.33 0.63 -8.37
CA MET A 196 1.44 1.00 -7.28
C MET A 196 0.91 2.42 -7.42
N ASP A 197 -0.36 2.59 -7.12
CA ASP A 197 -0.96 3.89 -6.91
C ASP A 197 -0.77 4.35 -5.46
N ARG A 198 0.17 5.28 -5.26
CA ARG A 198 0.53 5.82 -3.95
C ARG A 198 -0.01 7.24 -3.75
N ARG A 199 -1.06 7.61 -4.48
CA ARG A 199 -1.63 8.96 -4.42
C ARG A 199 -2.38 9.26 -3.12
N GLU A 200 -2.91 8.25 -2.46
CA GLU A 200 -3.94 8.39 -1.43
C GLU A 200 -3.56 7.82 -0.07
N SER A 201 -2.32 7.44 0.17
CA SER A 201 -1.91 7.04 1.51
C SER A 201 -0.42 7.05 1.72
N VAL A 202 -0.07 7.11 2.99
CA VAL A 202 1.27 6.82 3.48
C VAL A 202 1.45 5.31 3.49
N GLN A 203 2.49 4.85 2.87
CA GLN A 203 2.88 3.45 2.76
C GLN A 203 2.70 2.63 4.04
N LEU A 204 2.53 1.31 3.91
CA LEU A 204 2.45 0.29 4.95
C LEU A 204 1.03 -0.01 5.48
N GLU A 205 -0.01 0.23 4.70
CA GLU A 205 -1.35 -0.26 5.05
C GLU A 205 -1.73 -1.47 4.19
N ALA A 206 -1.96 -2.58 4.86
CA ALA A 206 -2.32 -3.85 4.24
C ALA A 206 -3.70 -3.86 3.56
N SER A 207 -4.58 -2.98 3.98
CA SER A 207 -6.01 -3.16 3.75
C SER A 207 -6.54 -2.90 2.36
N ASP A 208 -5.76 -2.29 1.45
CA ASP A 208 -6.29 -1.93 0.13
C ASP A 208 -5.28 -2.10 -1.02
N PHE A 209 -4.33 -3.02 -0.91
CA PHE A 209 -3.32 -3.23 -1.96
C PHE A 209 -3.91 -3.63 -3.30
N GLU A 210 -5.00 -4.36 -3.30
CA GLU A 210 -5.69 -4.74 -4.51
C GLU A 210 -6.11 -3.52 -5.32
N TYR A 211 -6.67 -2.50 -4.67
CA TYR A 211 -7.09 -1.25 -5.34
C TYR A 211 -5.92 -0.35 -5.74
N ARG A 212 -4.78 -0.51 -5.12
CA ARG A 212 -3.57 0.28 -5.40
C ARG A 212 -2.71 -0.28 -6.50
N ARG A 213 -2.76 -1.59 -6.78
CA ARG A 213 -2.07 -2.15 -7.94
C ARG A 213 -2.62 -1.54 -9.20
N ILE A 214 -1.74 -1.12 -10.09
CA ILE A 214 -2.11 -0.62 -11.41
C ILE A 214 -2.04 -1.81 -12.36
N PRO A 215 -3.18 -2.32 -12.85
CA PRO A 215 -3.18 -3.45 -13.77
C PRO A 215 -2.44 -3.12 -15.07
N THR A 216 -1.65 -4.08 -15.56
CA THR A 216 -0.85 -3.96 -16.77
C THR A 216 -1.27 -4.99 -17.81
N TRP A 217 -1.03 -4.69 -19.10
CA TRP A 217 -1.27 -5.65 -20.17
C TRP A 217 -0.20 -6.73 -20.12
N MET A 218 -0.63 -8.00 -20.03
CA MET A 218 0.29 -9.14 -19.94
C MET A 218 -0.34 -10.43 -20.46
N ALA A 219 0.51 -11.37 -20.77
CA ALA A 219 0.19 -12.79 -20.87
C ALA A 219 0.72 -13.50 -19.61
N ASN A 220 -0.18 -14.20 -18.93
CA ASN A 220 0.06 -14.95 -17.72
C ASN A 220 -0.30 -16.41 -18.00
N VAL A 221 0.67 -17.31 -17.93
CA VAL A 221 0.50 -18.72 -18.21
C VAL A 221 0.91 -19.53 -17.00
N THR A 222 0.00 -20.32 -16.44
CA THR A 222 0.28 -21.23 -15.32
C THR A 222 0.08 -22.66 -15.76
N TYR A 223 1.12 -23.46 -15.63
CA TYR A 223 1.08 -24.90 -15.86
C TYR A 223 1.10 -25.64 -14.52
N PHE A 224 0.12 -26.52 -14.31
CA PHE A 224 -0.04 -27.33 -13.12
C PHE A 224 0.46 -28.76 -13.35
N PHE A 225 1.27 -29.28 -12.44
CA PHE A 225 1.80 -30.63 -12.47
C PHE A 225 1.80 -31.25 -11.07
N GLY A 226 0.83 -32.13 -10.83
CA GLY A 226 0.53 -32.61 -9.50
C GLY A 226 0.07 -31.49 -8.58
N ALA A 227 0.69 -31.35 -7.41
CA ALA A 227 0.42 -30.27 -6.45
C ALA A 227 1.28 -29.01 -6.70
N ASN A 228 2.06 -28.99 -7.78
CA ASN A 228 3.00 -27.91 -8.08
C ASN A 228 2.53 -27.08 -9.26
N SER A 229 3.09 -25.87 -9.42
CA SER A 229 2.80 -25.03 -10.57
C SER A 229 4.02 -24.25 -11.04
N LEU A 230 4.06 -23.99 -12.35
CA LEU A 230 5.00 -23.08 -12.99
C LEU A 230 4.19 -21.94 -13.63
N ASN A 231 4.39 -20.73 -13.16
CA ASN A 231 3.77 -19.53 -13.70
C ASN A 231 4.80 -18.73 -14.51
N LEU A 232 4.43 -18.35 -15.73
CA LEU A 232 5.24 -17.56 -16.64
C LEU A 232 4.51 -16.25 -16.99
N LEU A 233 5.22 -15.15 -16.94
CA LEU A 233 4.71 -13.82 -17.26
C LEU A 233 5.47 -13.19 -18.41
N TYR A 234 4.72 -12.56 -19.30
CA TYR A 234 5.21 -11.70 -20.35
C TYR A 234 4.46 -10.37 -20.34
N ILE A 235 5.15 -9.25 -20.12
CA ILE A 235 4.56 -7.92 -19.97
C ILE A 235 5.15 -6.99 -21.04
N PRO A 236 4.42 -6.74 -22.14
CA PRO A 236 4.89 -5.87 -23.22
C PRO A 236 4.65 -4.38 -22.92
N ASN A 237 3.78 -4.07 -21.95
CA ASN A 237 3.38 -2.72 -21.62
C ASN A 237 4.08 -2.24 -20.36
N PHE A 238 4.58 -1.00 -20.37
CA PHE A 238 5.17 -0.38 -19.19
C PHE A 238 4.21 0.61 -18.54
N GLU A 239 3.99 0.44 -17.27
CA GLU A 239 3.33 1.40 -16.38
C GLU A 239 4.30 1.82 -15.27
N GLN A 240 4.08 2.98 -14.67
CA GLN A 240 4.91 3.48 -13.57
C GLN A 240 4.09 3.67 -12.30
N ASN A 241 4.76 3.66 -11.15
CA ASN A 241 4.15 4.07 -9.88
C ASN A 241 3.56 5.48 -10.00
N ARG A 242 2.41 5.70 -9.37
CA ARG A 242 1.78 7.00 -9.25
C ARG A 242 2.06 7.59 -7.87
N GLN A 243 2.52 8.80 -7.85
CA GLN A 243 2.79 9.53 -6.60
C GLN A 243 1.77 10.66 -6.43
N ALA A 244 1.49 10.98 -5.17
CA ALA A 244 0.74 12.17 -4.84
C ALA A 244 1.38 13.41 -5.46
N VAL A 245 0.56 14.33 -6.00
CA VAL A 245 1.04 15.56 -6.62
C VAL A 245 1.05 16.71 -5.61
N PRO A 246 1.89 17.74 -5.79
CA PRO A 246 1.87 18.91 -4.92
C PRO A 246 0.48 19.53 -4.82
N GLY A 247 0.01 19.78 -3.60
CA GLY A 247 -1.33 20.27 -3.33
C GLY A 247 -2.35 19.19 -2.98
N SER A 248 -2.01 17.91 -3.11
CA SER A 248 -2.83 16.82 -2.58
C SER A 248 -2.57 16.61 -1.09
N PRO A 249 -3.56 16.07 -0.33
CA PRO A 249 -3.41 15.81 1.10
C PRO A 249 -2.22 14.89 1.43
N TRP A 250 -1.97 13.90 0.59
CA TRP A 250 -0.97 12.85 0.77
C TRP A 250 0.37 13.13 0.10
N PHE A 251 0.61 14.37 -0.33
CA PHE A 251 1.91 14.75 -0.87
C PHE A 251 2.99 14.65 0.21
N SER A 252 4.07 13.92 -0.10
CA SER A 252 5.12 13.65 0.89
C SER A 252 5.75 14.94 1.46
N PRO A 253 5.74 15.11 2.78
CA PRO A 253 6.36 16.26 3.43
C PRO A 253 7.89 16.25 3.35
N SER A 254 8.50 15.13 2.97
CA SER A 254 9.94 15.01 2.75
C SER A 254 10.41 15.65 1.44
N ILE A 255 9.49 15.94 0.53
CA ILE A 255 9.81 16.58 -0.75
C ILE A 255 9.66 18.09 -0.58
N PRO A 256 10.77 18.88 -0.56
CA PRO A 256 10.67 20.30 -0.40
C PRO A 256 9.98 20.95 -1.60
N PRO A 257 9.20 22.03 -1.38
CA PRO A 257 8.57 22.77 -2.47
C PRO A 257 9.61 23.34 -3.42
N ARG A 258 9.28 23.44 -4.70
CA ARG A 258 10.16 24.03 -5.73
C ARG A 258 10.68 25.42 -5.35
N ASP A 259 9.84 26.22 -4.68
CA ASP A 259 10.23 27.59 -4.28
C ASP A 259 11.21 27.61 -3.11
N THR A 260 11.21 26.62 -2.24
CA THR A 260 12.20 26.45 -1.18
C THR A 260 13.55 26.04 -1.75
N ILE A 261 13.55 25.16 -2.76
CA ILE A 261 14.76 24.78 -3.51
C ILE A 261 15.33 25.98 -4.26
N ARG A 262 14.49 26.88 -4.79
CA ARG A 262 14.93 28.11 -5.48
C ARG A 262 15.57 29.13 -4.55
N LYS A 263 15.12 29.18 -3.28
CA LYS A 263 15.63 30.13 -2.26
C LYS A 263 16.87 29.60 -1.53
N ALA A 264 17.07 28.30 -1.49
CA ALA A 264 18.31 27.72 -0.99
C ALA A 264 19.40 27.91 -2.04
N SER A 265 20.61 28.27 -1.62
CA SER A 265 21.80 28.38 -2.48
C SER A 265 22.30 27.05 -3.02
N ILE A 266 21.39 26.10 -3.23
CA ILE A 266 21.65 24.79 -3.82
C ILE A 266 21.63 25.00 -5.35
N PRO A 267 22.59 24.46 -6.11
CA PRO A 267 22.58 24.49 -7.56
C PRO A 267 21.22 24.10 -8.10
N LEU A 268 20.60 24.97 -8.89
CA LEU A 268 19.27 24.77 -9.41
C LEU A 268 19.29 23.56 -10.33
N LEU A 269 18.79 22.44 -9.86
CA LEU A 269 18.68 21.22 -10.63
C LEU A 269 17.54 21.40 -11.65
N LYS A 270 17.83 21.96 -12.82
CA LYS A 270 16.90 21.94 -13.94
C LYS A 270 16.86 20.50 -14.46
N SER A 271 15.71 19.85 -14.39
CA SER A 271 15.52 18.61 -15.13
C SER A 271 15.41 18.93 -16.61
N ALA A 272 16.32 18.39 -17.42
CA ALA A 272 16.09 18.30 -18.85
C ALA A 272 14.77 17.55 -19.09
N ARG A 273 13.91 18.06 -19.96
CA ARG A 273 12.53 17.58 -20.14
C ARG A 273 12.42 16.23 -20.88
N GLN A 274 13.51 15.52 -21.10
CA GLN A 274 13.47 14.23 -21.79
C GLN A 274 13.18 13.11 -20.78
N ARG A 275 11.92 12.67 -20.75
CA ARG A 275 11.53 11.37 -20.16
C ARG A 275 11.66 10.32 -21.24
N LYS A 276 12.64 9.43 -21.13
CA LYS A 276 12.65 8.20 -21.91
C LYS A 276 11.87 7.14 -21.12
N ARG A 277 10.74 6.70 -21.67
CA ARG A 277 9.95 5.59 -21.13
C ARG A 277 10.16 4.35 -21.98
N PRO A 278 10.09 3.15 -21.40
CA PRO A 278 10.01 1.90 -22.15
C PRO A 278 8.86 1.92 -23.17
N SER A 279 9.08 1.28 -24.31
CA SER A 279 8.15 1.29 -25.45
C SER A 279 7.56 -0.09 -25.68
N PHE A 280 6.26 -0.14 -25.89
CA PHE A 280 5.58 -1.36 -26.32
C PHE A 280 6.10 -1.91 -27.66
N ALA A 281 6.59 -1.04 -28.54
CA ALA A 281 7.08 -1.45 -29.86
C ALA A 281 8.51 -2.04 -29.84
N ASP A 282 9.22 -1.92 -28.73
CA ASP A 282 10.60 -2.41 -28.59
C ASP A 282 10.62 -3.67 -27.70
N TRP A 283 10.88 -4.82 -28.30
CA TRP A 283 10.98 -6.10 -27.59
C TRP A 283 12.01 -6.10 -26.45
N GLY A 284 13.06 -5.27 -26.57
CA GLY A 284 14.06 -5.04 -25.52
C GLY A 284 13.50 -4.34 -24.29
N ASP A 285 12.37 -3.67 -24.43
CA ASP A 285 11.71 -2.95 -23.34
C ASP A 285 10.67 -3.78 -22.57
N HIS A 286 10.35 -5.01 -23.02
CA HIS A 286 9.37 -5.88 -22.37
C HIS A 286 9.92 -6.51 -21.09
N GLU A 287 9.03 -6.95 -20.21
CA GLU A 287 9.34 -7.55 -18.91
C GLU A 287 8.97 -9.04 -18.91
N TYR A 288 9.71 -9.83 -18.13
CA TYR A 288 9.57 -11.28 -18.10
C TYR A 288 9.64 -11.80 -16.67
N GLY A 289 8.73 -12.71 -16.33
CA GLY A 289 8.69 -13.33 -15.01
C GLY A 289 8.50 -14.83 -15.06
N ALA A 290 9.02 -15.51 -14.04
CA ALA A 290 8.79 -16.92 -13.80
C ALA A 290 8.65 -17.16 -12.29
N ARG A 291 7.70 -18.00 -11.91
CA ARG A 291 7.47 -18.45 -10.54
C ARG A 291 7.22 -19.96 -10.54
N LEU A 292 7.96 -20.66 -9.70
CA LEU A 292 7.75 -22.08 -9.41
C LEU A 292 7.18 -22.19 -8.00
N ASP A 293 6.03 -22.81 -7.84
CA ASP A 293 5.47 -23.18 -6.54
C ASP A 293 5.49 -24.69 -6.36
N VAL A 294 5.99 -25.14 -5.22
CA VAL A 294 6.08 -26.54 -4.84
C VAL A 294 5.36 -26.76 -3.51
N SER A 295 4.43 -27.68 -3.50
CA SER A 295 3.66 -28.05 -2.32
C SER A 295 4.08 -29.41 -1.80
N MET A 296 4.54 -29.44 -0.55
CA MET A 296 4.94 -30.62 0.21
C MET A 296 4.37 -30.51 1.61
N GLU A 297 3.11 -30.90 1.82
CA GLU A 297 2.45 -30.77 3.11
C GLU A 297 3.33 -31.15 4.30
N PRO A 298 3.43 -30.31 5.36
CA PRO A 298 2.70 -29.04 5.59
C PRO A 298 3.41 -27.78 5.06
N LEU A 299 4.44 -27.92 4.26
CA LEU A 299 5.25 -26.83 3.69
C LEU A 299 4.87 -26.58 2.23
N THR A 300 4.62 -25.32 1.89
CA THR A 300 4.60 -24.84 0.50
C THR A 300 5.69 -23.80 0.32
N TRP A 301 6.48 -23.89 -0.74
CA TRP A 301 7.53 -22.91 -1.02
C TRP A 301 7.53 -22.52 -2.49
N GLY A 302 8.09 -21.36 -2.80
CA GLY A 302 8.15 -20.85 -4.17
C GLY A 302 9.46 -20.13 -4.46
N LEU A 303 9.88 -20.21 -5.73
CA LEU A 303 11.00 -19.45 -6.28
C LEU A 303 10.48 -18.49 -7.35
N ILE A 304 11.02 -17.28 -7.34
CA ILE A 304 10.59 -16.19 -8.21
C ILE A 304 11.80 -15.58 -8.91
N TYR A 305 11.67 -15.35 -10.21
CA TYR A 305 12.54 -14.48 -10.96
C TYR A 305 11.71 -13.50 -11.78
N PHE A 306 12.07 -12.21 -11.72
CA PHE A 306 11.42 -11.18 -12.52
C PHE A 306 12.44 -10.19 -13.06
N TYR A 307 12.46 -10.01 -14.37
CA TYR A 307 13.26 -9.04 -15.08
C TYR A 307 12.38 -7.90 -15.55
N ALA A 308 12.51 -6.74 -14.90
CA ALA A 308 11.57 -5.65 -15.05
C ALA A 308 12.25 -4.29 -15.08
N TRP A 309 11.47 -3.26 -15.38
CA TRP A 309 11.86 -1.88 -15.17
C TRP A 309 11.60 -1.49 -13.71
N ASN A 310 12.39 -0.57 -13.20
CA ASN A 310 12.05 0.12 -11.96
C ASN A 310 10.85 1.04 -12.22
N ASP A 311 9.75 0.83 -11.53
CA ASP A 311 8.52 1.62 -11.67
C ASP A 311 8.70 3.08 -11.24
N ASP A 312 9.69 3.35 -10.40
CA ASP A 312 10.07 4.70 -10.01
C ASP A 312 11.22 5.22 -10.91
N PRO A 313 11.05 6.37 -11.54
CA PRO A 313 12.06 6.92 -12.43
C PRO A 313 13.27 7.43 -11.66
N THR A 314 14.46 7.24 -12.23
CA THR A 314 15.73 7.68 -11.68
C THR A 314 16.26 8.90 -12.45
N SER A 315 16.78 9.89 -11.73
CA SER A 315 17.34 11.12 -12.29
C SER A 315 18.85 11.02 -12.46
N PHE A 316 19.33 11.09 -13.70
CA PHE A 316 20.75 11.08 -14.09
C PHE A 316 21.22 12.51 -14.36
N ILE A 317 22.34 12.93 -13.81
CA ILE A 317 23.02 14.16 -14.22
C ILE A 317 23.65 13.87 -15.59
N ILE A 318 23.35 14.71 -16.58
CA ILE A 318 23.80 14.54 -17.97
C ILE A 318 24.67 15.68 -18.43
N ASP A 319 24.58 16.88 -17.81
CA ASP A 319 25.35 18.03 -18.16
C ASP A 319 25.52 19.01 -16.98
N ARG A 320 26.55 19.85 -17.06
CA ARG A 320 26.82 20.90 -16.09
C ARG A 320 27.11 22.21 -16.84
N ARG A 321 26.46 23.28 -16.44
CA ARG A 321 26.68 24.62 -16.98
C ARG A 321 26.67 25.67 -15.88
N VAL A 322 27.27 26.81 -16.13
CA VAL A 322 27.24 27.96 -15.24
C VAL A 322 26.27 28.98 -15.78
N VAL A 323 25.33 29.43 -14.99
CA VAL A 323 24.33 30.45 -15.33
C VAL A 323 24.28 31.45 -14.19
N ASN A 324 24.62 32.72 -14.48
CA ASN A 324 24.69 33.78 -13.46
C ASN A 324 25.55 33.39 -12.24
N ASP A 325 26.76 32.92 -12.47
CA ASP A 325 27.72 32.45 -11.48
C ASP A 325 27.24 31.28 -10.60
N GLN A 326 26.14 30.65 -10.98
CA GLN A 326 25.64 29.46 -10.30
C GLN A 326 25.82 28.22 -11.17
N VAL A 327 26.26 27.13 -10.54
CA VAL A 327 26.37 25.83 -11.21
C VAL A 327 24.97 25.25 -11.35
N VAL A 328 24.60 24.87 -12.55
CA VAL A 328 23.34 24.19 -12.88
C VAL A 328 23.66 22.79 -13.41
N LEU A 329 23.07 21.79 -12.79
CA LEU A 329 23.15 20.40 -13.23
C LEU A 329 21.88 20.02 -14.00
N ASP A 330 22.04 19.70 -15.28
CA ASP A 330 20.94 19.22 -16.11
C ASP A 330 20.72 17.71 -15.88
N ARG A 331 19.47 17.31 -15.77
CA ARG A 331 19.09 15.93 -15.45
C ARG A 331 18.20 15.32 -16.51
N LEU A 332 18.47 14.05 -16.81
CA LEU A 332 17.62 13.16 -17.59
C LEU A 332 16.94 12.18 -16.63
N THR A 333 15.62 12.13 -16.66
CA THR A 333 14.85 11.17 -15.88
C THR A 333 14.48 9.98 -16.77
N ARG A 334 14.86 8.77 -16.36
CA ARG A 334 14.55 7.51 -17.06
C ARG A 334 14.37 6.36 -16.07
N HIS A 335 13.71 5.30 -16.51
CA HIS A 335 13.61 4.05 -15.80
C HIS A 335 14.86 3.19 -16.01
N THR A 336 15.19 2.32 -15.08
CA THR A 336 16.34 1.41 -15.13
C THR A 336 15.89 -0.04 -14.98
N ARG A 337 16.61 -0.96 -15.62
CA ARG A 337 16.35 -2.39 -15.51
C ARG A 337 16.79 -2.94 -14.16
N LEU A 338 15.98 -3.86 -13.64
CA LEU A 338 16.22 -4.57 -12.39
C LEU A 338 16.08 -6.08 -12.61
N HIS A 339 16.82 -6.85 -11.82
CA HIS A 339 16.61 -8.28 -11.67
C HIS A 339 16.12 -8.55 -10.25
N HIS A 340 15.01 -9.23 -10.13
CA HIS A 340 14.41 -9.62 -8.86
C HIS A 340 14.48 -11.13 -8.71
N PHE A 341 15.00 -11.59 -7.58
CA PHE A 341 15.03 -13.00 -7.18
C PHE A 341 14.30 -13.14 -5.86
N GLY A 342 13.22 -13.90 -5.85
CA GLY A 342 12.35 -14.04 -4.68
C GLY A 342 12.23 -15.49 -4.21
N VAL A 343 11.96 -15.62 -2.92
CA VAL A 343 11.61 -16.88 -2.27
C VAL A 343 10.39 -16.67 -1.40
N THR A 344 9.50 -17.66 -1.36
CA THR A 344 8.34 -17.70 -0.46
C THR A 344 8.29 -19.05 0.23
N ALA A 345 7.84 -19.08 1.48
CA ALA A 345 7.53 -20.32 2.18
C ALA A 345 6.36 -20.12 3.15
N ASP A 346 5.43 -21.05 3.14
CA ASP A 346 4.31 -21.13 4.07
C ASP A 346 4.36 -22.47 4.79
N TYR A 347 4.25 -22.46 6.11
CA TYR A 347 4.23 -23.65 6.94
C TYR A 347 3.06 -23.57 7.93
N ALA A 348 2.13 -24.50 7.82
CA ALA A 348 0.99 -24.59 8.72
C ALA A 348 1.23 -25.66 9.79
N THR A 349 1.04 -25.31 11.05
CA THR A 349 1.22 -26.21 12.19
C THR A 349 0.30 -25.85 13.35
N SER A 350 0.36 -26.58 14.44
CA SER A 350 -0.28 -26.23 15.71
C SER A 350 0.68 -26.44 16.89
N PHE A 351 0.59 -25.55 17.88
CA PHE A 351 1.28 -25.71 19.16
C PHE A 351 0.31 -26.36 20.16
N SER A 352 0.67 -27.54 20.67
CA SER A 352 -0.09 -28.26 21.69
C SER A 352 0.33 -27.84 23.11
N GLY A 353 -0.58 -28.01 24.09
CA GLY A 353 -0.30 -27.72 25.50
C GLY A 353 -0.24 -26.24 25.84
N VAL A 354 -0.76 -25.35 24.99
CA VAL A 354 -0.82 -23.91 25.27
C VAL A 354 -1.83 -23.67 26.40
N PRO A 355 -1.44 -23.01 27.51
CA PRO A 355 -2.35 -22.74 28.63
C PRO A 355 -3.61 -22.02 28.15
N VAL A 356 -4.78 -22.40 28.67
CA VAL A 356 -6.11 -21.85 28.36
C VAL A 356 -6.64 -22.21 26.97
N VAL A 357 -5.78 -22.42 25.97
CA VAL A 357 -6.17 -22.65 24.56
C VAL A 357 -6.14 -24.14 24.20
N GLY A 358 -5.21 -24.89 24.80
CA GLY A 358 -4.95 -26.30 24.49
C GLY A 358 -4.12 -26.48 23.24
N GLU A 359 -4.73 -26.36 22.08
CA GLU A 359 -4.08 -26.41 20.76
C GLU A 359 -4.23 -25.06 20.06
N LEU A 360 -3.12 -24.49 19.63
CA LEU A 360 -3.04 -23.19 18.97
C LEU A 360 -2.59 -23.36 17.50
N PRO A 361 -3.50 -23.24 16.52
CA PRO A 361 -3.13 -23.22 15.12
C PRO A 361 -2.26 -22.01 14.78
N VAL A 362 -1.19 -22.27 14.02
CA VAL A 362 -0.22 -21.25 13.62
C VAL A 362 0.13 -21.44 12.15
N VAL A 363 0.11 -20.34 11.39
CA VAL A 363 0.69 -20.29 10.05
C VAL A 363 1.93 -19.40 10.09
N MET A 364 3.07 -19.97 9.71
CA MET A 364 4.32 -19.25 9.55
C MET A 364 4.56 -18.99 8.08
N ARG A 365 4.93 -17.74 7.73
CA ARG A 365 5.26 -17.34 6.36
C ARG A 365 6.62 -16.66 6.32
N VAL A 366 7.36 -16.90 5.27
CA VAL A 366 8.62 -16.23 4.95
C VAL A 366 8.54 -15.71 3.53
N GLU A 367 8.92 -14.46 3.34
CA GLU A 367 9.13 -13.88 2.02
C GLU A 367 10.50 -13.19 1.99
N GLY A 368 11.25 -13.44 0.93
CA GLY A 368 12.53 -12.80 0.68
C GLY A 368 12.64 -12.35 -0.77
N LEU A 369 13.18 -11.15 -1.00
CA LEU A 369 13.40 -10.58 -2.32
C LEU A 369 14.77 -9.92 -2.38
N TRP A 370 15.65 -10.43 -3.23
CA TRP A 370 16.88 -9.76 -3.62
C TRP A 370 16.68 -9.04 -4.95
N THR A 371 16.98 -7.75 -4.97
CA THR A 371 16.89 -6.91 -6.16
C THR A 371 18.25 -6.40 -6.55
N LYS A 372 18.71 -6.76 -7.76
CA LYS A 372 20.00 -6.36 -8.31
C LYS A 372 19.87 -5.15 -9.21
N GLY A 373 20.81 -4.21 -9.08
CA GLY A 373 20.97 -3.12 -10.05
C GLY A 373 20.24 -1.83 -9.69
N VAL A 374 19.79 -1.66 -8.43
CA VAL A 374 19.09 -0.45 -7.98
C VAL A 374 20.01 0.77 -8.03
N LYS A 375 19.53 1.87 -8.61
CA LYS A 375 20.25 3.14 -8.70
C LYS A 375 19.86 4.07 -7.56
N PHE A 376 20.83 4.50 -6.79
CA PHE A 376 20.68 5.47 -5.71
C PHE A 376 21.37 6.78 -6.05
N SER A 377 20.77 7.91 -5.64
CA SER A 377 21.46 9.19 -5.65
C SER A 377 22.56 9.18 -4.58
N ASP A 378 23.74 9.63 -4.93
CA ASP A 378 24.90 9.71 -4.05
C ASP A 378 25.32 11.17 -3.90
N ALA A 379 25.24 11.71 -2.67
CA ALA A 379 25.51 13.12 -2.40
C ALA A 379 26.95 13.52 -2.78
N ASN A 380 27.93 12.62 -2.58
CA ASN A 380 29.32 12.87 -2.93
C ASN A 380 29.51 12.95 -4.45
N ARG A 381 28.84 12.06 -5.21
CA ARG A 381 28.87 12.11 -6.67
C ARG A 381 28.16 13.34 -7.24
N VAL A 382 27.04 13.74 -6.62
CA VAL A 382 26.34 14.98 -7.00
C VAL A 382 27.22 16.19 -6.74
N ALA A 383 27.91 16.26 -5.59
CA ALA A 383 28.84 17.32 -5.26
C ALA A 383 30.04 17.34 -6.23
N SER A 384 30.61 16.17 -6.54
CA SER A 384 31.70 16.04 -7.53
C SER A 384 31.26 16.51 -8.94
N ALA A 385 30.05 16.16 -9.37
CA ALA A 385 29.51 16.63 -10.65
C ALA A 385 29.28 18.14 -10.68
N ALA A 386 29.03 18.78 -9.55
CA ALA A 386 28.87 20.23 -9.46
C ALA A 386 30.18 20.99 -9.47
N THR A 387 31.26 20.44 -8.91
CA THR A 387 32.55 21.17 -8.69
C THR A 387 33.69 20.68 -9.54
N GLY A 388 33.65 19.48 -10.08
CA GLY A 388 34.78 18.85 -10.76
C GLY A 388 34.35 18.02 -11.96
N GLU A 389 34.53 16.73 -11.90
CA GLU A 389 34.27 15.79 -12.98
C GLU A 389 32.77 15.50 -13.13
N LEU A 390 32.24 15.64 -14.35
CA LEU A 390 30.87 15.34 -14.68
C LEU A 390 30.61 13.83 -14.55
N ASN A 391 29.63 13.48 -13.76
CA ASN A 391 29.17 12.09 -13.56
C ASN A 391 27.64 12.04 -13.40
N SER A 392 27.08 10.83 -13.38
CA SER A 392 25.62 10.65 -13.30
C SER A 392 24.96 11.06 -11.98
N GLY A 393 25.73 11.35 -10.94
CA GLY A 393 25.23 11.57 -9.58
C GLY A 393 24.70 10.31 -8.88
N LEU A 394 24.87 9.12 -9.49
CA LEU A 394 24.28 7.87 -9.05
C LEU A 394 25.31 6.81 -8.72
N ILE A 395 24.94 5.91 -7.83
CA ILE A 395 25.65 4.66 -7.54
C ILE A 395 24.68 3.48 -7.65
N THR A 396 25.20 2.32 -8.06
CA THR A 396 24.41 1.10 -8.13
C THR A 396 24.62 0.27 -6.86
N ARG A 397 23.54 -0.22 -6.28
CA ARG A 397 23.54 -1.12 -5.15
C ARG A 397 22.50 -2.21 -5.32
N ASP A 398 22.76 -3.35 -4.72
CA ASP A 398 21.75 -4.38 -4.57
C ASP A 398 20.97 -4.15 -3.27
N THR A 399 19.73 -4.59 -3.24
CA THR A 399 18.88 -4.48 -2.06
C THR A 399 18.26 -5.83 -1.73
N MET A 400 17.95 -6.02 -0.46
CA MET A 400 17.20 -7.18 0.02
C MET A 400 15.99 -6.70 0.83
N ARG A 401 14.88 -7.38 0.63
CA ARG A 401 13.68 -7.30 1.46
C ARG A 401 13.42 -8.68 2.02
N ALA A 402 13.11 -8.77 3.29
CA ALA A 402 12.74 -10.02 3.93
C ALA A 402 11.64 -9.77 4.95
N ALA A 403 10.66 -10.67 5.01
CA ALA A 403 9.63 -10.65 6.02
C ALA A 403 9.39 -12.06 6.54
N PHE A 404 9.07 -12.13 7.83
CA PHE A 404 8.59 -13.32 8.50
C PHE A 404 7.26 -13.00 9.15
N ALA A 405 6.24 -13.83 8.97
CA ALA A 405 4.97 -13.66 9.65
C ALA A 405 4.59 -14.90 10.44
N MET A 406 4.02 -14.67 11.61
CA MET A 406 3.33 -15.68 12.41
C MET A 406 1.88 -15.23 12.60
N GLU A 407 0.96 -16.04 12.13
CA GLU A 407 -0.47 -15.81 12.24
C GLU A 407 -1.10 -16.84 13.19
N PHE A 408 -1.75 -16.36 14.23
CA PHE A 408 -2.36 -17.17 15.27
C PHE A 408 -3.88 -17.02 15.22
N ALA A 409 -4.57 -18.15 15.30
CA ALA A 409 -6.02 -18.21 15.47
C ALA A 409 -6.36 -18.49 16.94
N LEU A 410 -6.66 -17.44 17.70
CA LEU A 410 -7.01 -17.54 19.11
C LEU A 410 -8.51 -17.77 19.33
N PRO A 411 -8.95 -18.26 20.51
CA PRO A 411 -10.36 -18.43 20.82
C PRO A 411 -11.20 -17.17 20.61
N GLY A 412 -12.44 -17.35 20.19
CA GLY A 412 -13.36 -16.25 19.88
C GLY A 412 -13.09 -15.60 18.52
N ASN A 413 -12.55 -16.34 17.55
CA ASN A 413 -12.22 -15.89 16.20
C ASN A 413 -11.25 -14.69 16.23
N THR A 414 -10.38 -14.64 17.25
CA THR A 414 -9.37 -13.60 17.37
C THR A 414 -8.16 -13.95 16.52
N SER A 415 -7.82 -13.11 15.55
CA SER A 415 -6.61 -13.23 14.75
C SER A 415 -5.51 -12.34 15.32
N VAL A 416 -4.29 -12.88 15.41
CA VAL A 416 -3.10 -12.15 15.80
C VAL A 416 -2.04 -12.40 14.75
N ILE A 417 -1.42 -11.34 14.24
CA ILE A 417 -0.32 -11.42 13.27
C ILE A 417 0.88 -10.67 13.82
N LEU A 418 2.03 -11.32 13.80
CA LEU A 418 3.33 -10.72 14.07
C LEU A 418 4.16 -10.79 12.78
N GLN A 419 4.51 -9.63 12.22
CA GLN A 419 5.23 -9.58 10.94
C GLN A 419 6.40 -8.59 11.00
N PRO A 420 7.59 -9.01 11.47
CA PRO A 420 8.80 -8.25 11.28
C PRO A 420 9.22 -8.25 9.81
N SER A 421 9.56 -7.07 9.33
CA SER A 421 9.91 -6.81 7.95
C SER A 421 11.23 -6.05 7.88
N LEU A 422 12.19 -6.56 7.11
CA LEU A 422 13.53 -6.01 6.94
C LEU A 422 13.72 -5.49 5.52
N PHE A 423 14.26 -4.30 5.40
CA PHE A 423 14.79 -3.74 4.16
C PHE A 423 16.29 -3.48 4.36
N PHE A 424 17.11 -3.95 3.45
CA PHE A 424 18.56 -3.87 3.56
C PHE A 424 19.19 -3.43 2.23
N THR A 425 20.17 -2.50 2.30
CA THR A 425 20.96 -2.05 1.16
C THR A 425 22.40 -2.54 1.32
N PHE A 426 22.87 -3.34 0.36
CA PHE A 426 24.26 -3.82 0.34
C PHE A 426 25.23 -2.67 0.01
N ASP A 427 26.45 -2.74 0.54
CA ASP A 427 27.49 -1.72 0.33
C ASP A 427 27.00 -0.28 0.55
N TRP A 428 26.15 -0.10 1.54
CA TRP A 428 25.58 1.19 1.87
C TRP A 428 26.65 2.20 2.29
N ARG A 429 26.37 3.49 2.07
CA ARG A 429 27.19 4.63 2.49
C ARG A 429 26.29 5.73 3.02
N GLU A 430 26.79 6.51 3.97
CA GLU A 430 26.07 7.64 4.53
C GLU A 430 25.65 8.67 3.46
N SER A 431 26.44 8.82 2.40
CA SER A 431 26.12 9.69 1.25
C SER A 431 24.84 9.26 0.51
N LEU A 432 24.39 8.01 0.63
CA LEU A 432 23.10 7.52 0.11
C LEU A 432 21.94 7.90 1.00
N GLY A 433 22.14 8.01 2.31
CA GLY A 433 21.12 8.40 3.29
C GLY A 433 20.68 9.87 3.18
N ASN A 434 21.49 10.71 2.56
CA ASN A 434 21.24 12.15 2.37
C ASN A 434 20.77 12.51 0.97
N GLY A 435 20.64 11.52 0.07
CA GLY A 435 20.29 11.72 -1.34
C GLY A 435 18.78 11.86 -1.57
N PHE A 436 18.41 12.72 -2.53
CA PHE A 436 17.06 12.76 -3.09
C PHE A 436 16.87 11.56 -4.01
N GLY A 437 16.22 10.52 -3.57
CA GLY A 437 15.86 9.45 -4.49
C GLY A 437 15.76 8.06 -3.86
N GLY A 438 14.63 7.74 -3.35
CA GLY A 438 14.10 6.39 -3.35
C GLY A 438 14.74 5.31 -2.47
N GLY A 439 15.69 5.65 -1.60
CA GLY A 439 16.21 4.73 -0.58
C GLY A 439 15.58 5.01 0.79
N PHE A 440 15.46 3.97 1.59
CA PHE A 440 15.14 4.12 3.02
C PHE A 440 16.36 4.68 3.76
N GLY A 441 16.85 5.82 3.54
CA GLY A 441 17.88 6.61 4.20
C GLY A 441 19.03 5.91 4.94
N ASP A 442 18.81 4.73 5.50
CA ASP A 442 19.77 3.93 6.27
C ASP A 442 20.05 2.56 5.64
N GLN A 443 21.12 1.89 6.06
CA GLN A 443 21.53 0.59 5.54
C GLN A 443 20.46 -0.47 5.74
N TRP A 444 19.86 -0.49 6.93
CA TRP A 444 18.78 -1.39 7.27
C TRP A 444 17.61 -0.66 7.89
N ASN A 445 16.42 -1.15 7.61
CA ASN A 445 15.17 -0.64 8.13
C ASN A 445 14.31 -1.82 8.54
N VAL A 446 13.77 -1.80 9.75
CA VAL A 446 12.93 -2.86 10.29
C VAL A 446 11.59 -2.28 10.70
N VAL A 447 10.53 -2.91 10.22
CA VAL A 447 9.15 -2.54 10.56
C VAL A 447 8.44 -3.79 11.08
N PRO A 448 8.47 -4.03 12.40
CA PRO A 448 7.69 -5.11 12.99
C PRO A 448 6.23 -4.68 13.10
N VAL A 449 5.36 -5.29 12.30
CA VAL A 449 3.92 -5.07 12.36
C VAL A 449 3.30 -6.04 13.34
N PHE A 450 2.53 -5.51 14.26
CA PHE A 450 1.65 -6.27 15.16
C PHE A 450 0.21 -5.95 14.80
N PHE A 451 -0.56 -6.99 14.51
CA PHE A 451 -2.00 -6.88 14.24
C PHE A 451 -2.77 -7.78 15.18
N VAL A 452 -3.90 -7.26 15.66
CA VAL A 452 -4.90 -8.02 16.40
C VAL A 452 -6.28 -7.64 15.88
N GLY A 453 -7.10 -8.64 15.55
CA GLY A 453 -8.48 -8.44 15.11
C GLY A 453 -9.42 -9.40 15.82
N ARG A 454 -10.54 -8.88 16.39
CA ARG A 454 -11.50 -9.68 17.14
C ARG A 454 -12.95 -9.30 16.83
N PRO A 455 -13.79 -10.26 16.42
CA PRO A 455 -15.23 -10.07 16.37
C PRO A 455 -15.84 -10.24 17.78
N PHE A 456 -16.98 -9.61 18.01
CA PHE A 456 -17.66 -9.64 19.32
C PHE A 456 -18.96 -10.44 19.26
N ARG A 457 -19.03 -11.56 19.99
CA ARG A 457 -20.16 -12.48 20.03
C ARG A 457 -21.48 -11.82 20.50
N PHE A 458 -21.42 -10.82 21.38
CA PHE A 458 -22.62 -10.13 21.84
C PHE A 458 -23.34 -9.35 20.72
N THR A 459 -22.65 -9.05 19.61
CA THR A 459 -23.22 -8.50 18.38
C THR A 459 -23.51 -9.56 17.32
N ARG A 460 -23.44 -10.85 17.65
CA ARG A 460 -23.46 -11.96 16.70
C ARG A 460 -22.35 -11.87 15.67
N ASP A 461 -21.15 -11.50 16.12
CA ASP A 461 -19.92 -11.31 15.34
C ASP A 461 -20.01 -10.22 14.26
N ARG A 462 -21.01 -9.33 14.34
CA ARG A 462 -21.17 -8.19 13.42
C ARG A 462 -20.18 -7.05 13.68
N LEU A 463 -19.85 -6.80 14.97
CA LEU A 463 -18.82 -5.82 15.34
C LEU A 463 -17.47 -6.53 15.39
N ARG A 464 -16.49 -6.00 14.67
CA ARG A 464 -15.09 -6.41 14.73
C ARG A 464 -14.23 -5.19 15.07
N LEU A 465 -13.33 -5.33 16.02
CA LEU A 465 -12.29 -4.34 16.31
C LEU A 465 -10.93 -4.87 15.85
N GLU A 466 -10.14 -3.98 15.27
CA GLU A 466 -8.80 -4.27 14.79
C GLU A 466 -7.83 -3.21 15.28
N LEU A 467 -6.65 -3.65 15.69
CA LEU A 467 -5.53 -2.80 16.06
C LEU A 467 -4.31 -3.21 15.24
N THR A 468 -3.69 -2.25 14.59
CA THR A 468 -2.38 -2.41 13.96
C THR A 468 -1.39 -1.47 14.61
N VAL A 469 -0.22 -1.98 14.96
CA VAL A 469 0.89 -1.21 15.54
C VAL A 469 2.14 -1.51 14.72
N ALA A 470 2.78 -0.48 14.18
CA ALA A 470 3.95 -0.61 13.32
C ALA A 470 5.04 0.40 13.74
N PRO A 471 5.94 0.03 14.66
CA PRO A 471 7.14 0.80 14.94
C PRO A 471 8.09 0.74 13.73
N TYR A 472 8.82 1.81 13.51
CA TYR A 472 9.84 1.88 12.46
C TYR A 472 11.22 2.08 13.10
N LEU A 473 12.13 1.19 12.81
CA LEU A 473 13.52 1.18 13.28
C LEU A 473 14.47 1.22 12.08
N SER A 474 15.60 1.87 12.21
CA SER A 474 16.62 1.90 11.15
C SER A 474 18.03 2.05 11.71
N GLY A 475 19.05 1.82 10.89
CA GLY A 475 20.44 2.03 11.27
C GLY A 475 21.39 1.94 10.08
N PRO A 476 22.63 2.35 10.26
CA PRO A 476 23.29 2.71 11.53
C PRO A 476 23.10 4.17 11.99
N VAL A 477 22.52 5.06 11.17
CA VAL A 477 22.50 6.52 11.46
C VAL A 477 21.36 6.91 12.40
N ARG A 478 20.22 6.26 12.25
CA ARG A 478 19.01 6.56 13.00
C ARG A 478 18.47 5.27 13.62
N GLU A 479 18.20 5.26 14.90
CA GLU A 479 17.71 4.06 15.57
C GLU A 479 16.18 3.98 15.57
N TRP A 480 15.50 5.04 15.99
CA TRP A 480 14.05 5.12 16.10
C TRP A 480 13.50 6.10 15.08
N GLN A 481 12.52 5.67 14.29
CA GLN A 481 11.89 6.45 13.22
C GLN A 481 10.41 6.73 13.48
N GLY A 482 9.89 6.28 14.63
CA GLY A 482 8.54 6.53 15.06
C GLY A 482 7.63 5.32 15.07
N LEU A 483 6.37 5.58 15.35
CA LEU A 483 5.31 4.58 15.51
C LEU A 483 4.08 4.99 14.71
N LYS A 484 3.51 4.04 13.96
CA LYS A 484 2.17 4.14 13.38
C LYS A 484 1.22 3.25 14.15
N THR A 485 0.04 3.78 14.51
CA THR A 485 -1.04 3.02 15.13
C THR A 485 -2.32 3.23 14.33
N LYS A 486 -3.03 2.14 14.04
CA LYS A 486 -4.34 2.17 13.37
C LYS A 486 -5.34 1.34 14.16
N VAL A 487 -6.50 1.92 14.40
CA VAL A 487 -7.65 1.25 15.03
C VAL A 487 -8.81 1.27 14.05
N VAL A 488 -9.43 0.12 13.84
CA VAL A 488 -10.61 0.00 12.97
C VAL A 488 -11.74 -0.66 13.77
N ALA A 489 -12.90 -0.04 13.76
CA ALA A 489 -14.15 -0.64 14.21
C ALA A 489 -15.03 -0.87 12.99
N SER A 490 -15.28 -2.10 12.61
CA SER A 490 -16.14 -2.47 11.50
C SER A 490 -17.43 -3.11 12.01
N TYR A 491 -18.57 -2.74 11.41
CA TYR A 491 -19.87 -3.29 11.73
C TYR A 491 -20.62 -3.72 10.48
N ASN A 492 -20.96 -5.00 10.40
CA ASN A 492 -21.75 -5.56 9.32
C ASN A 492 -23.24 -5.34 9.61
N PHE A 493 -23.84 -4.31 9.02
CA PHE A 493 -25.27 -4.03 9.14
C PHE A 493 -26.11 -5.14 8.50
N SER A 494 -25.63 -5.67 7.37
CA SER A 494 -26.20 -6.81 6.67
C SER A 494 -25.11 -7.57 5.91
N GLN A 495 -25.48 -8.60 5.15
CA GLN A 495 -24.57 -9.27 4.23
C GLN A 495 -24.12 -8.38 3.04
N PHE A 496 -24.79 -7.25 2.83
CA PHE A 496 -24.53 -6.33 1.72
C PHE A 496 -23.92 -5.02 2.19
N ILE A 497 -24.12 -4.62 3.46
CA ILE A 497 -23.74 -3.28 3.94
C ILE A 497 -22.79 -3.41 5.14
N THR A 498 -21.62 -2.83 5.00
CA THR A 498 -20.61 -2.71 6.04
C THR A 498 -20.28 -1.24 6.30
N GLY A 499 -20.17 -0.87 7.57
CA GLY A 499 -19.65 0.43 8.01
C GLY A 499 -18.37 0.27 8.78
N LYS A 500 -17.41 1.19 8.61
CA LYS A 500 -16.16 1.23 9.37
C LYS A 500 -15.92 2.61 9.95
N LEU A 501 -15.33 2.64 11.13
CA LEU A 501 -14.72 3.81 11.75
C LEU A 501 -13.22 3.53 11.89
N ILE A 502 -12.39 4.44 11.43
CA ILE A 502 -10.95 4.25 11.31
C ILE A 502 -10.25 5.41 12.02
N TYR A 503 -9.27 5.11 12.86
CA TYR A 503 -8.38 6.10 13.45
C TYR A 503 -6.95 5.71 13.15
N THR A 504 -6.17 6.65 12.61
CA THR A 504 -4.74 6.45 12.33
C THR A 504 -3.93 7.56 13.00
N ALA A 505 -2.88 7.18 13.71
CA ALA A 505 -1.98 8.09 14.38
C ALA A 505 -0.52 7.78 14.05
N TYR A 506 0.27 8.86 13.92
CA TYR A 506 1.70 8.82 13.71
C TYR A 506 2.40 9.54 14.85
N SER A 507 3.42 8.93 15.44
CA SER A 507 4.19 9.54 16.54
C SER A 507 5.68 9.28 16.39
N SER A 508 6.50 10.30 16.73
CA SER A 508 7.95 10.20 16.75
C SER A 508 8.55 11.20 17.72
N GLY A 509 9.81 10.96 18.10
CA GLY A 509 10.61 11.87 18.94
C GLY A 509 11.21 13.05 18.19
N ALA A 510 11.35 12.98 16.86
CA ALA A 510 11.96 14.01 16.05
C ALA A 510 11.24 14.20 14.71
N ARG A 511 11.18 15.46 14.27
CA ARG A 511 10.56 15.82 12.99
C ARG A 511 11.19 15.18 11.76
N ARG A 512 12.47 14.86 11.82
CA ARG A 512 13.23 14.24 10.72
C ARG A 512 13.04 12.73 10.61
N ASP A 513 12.41 12.13 11.61
CA ASP A 513 12.13 10.70 11.61
C ASP A 513 11.05 10.38 10.57
N ILE A 514 10.99 9.16 10.06
CA ILE A 514 10.06 8.79 8.99
C ILE A 514 8.62 9.05 9.40
N TYR A 515 8.16 8.51 10.53
CA TYR A 515 6.81 8.79 11.01
C TYR A 515 6.66 10.17 11.65
N GLY A 516 7.77 10.77 12.10
CA GLY A 516 7.77 12.14 12.55
C GLY A 516 7.43 13.16 11.47
N GLN A 517 7.68 12.86 10.21
CA GLN A 517 7.27 13.71 9.08
C GLN A 517 5.76 13.70 8.87
N TYR A 518 5.08 12.64 9.32
CA TYR A 518 3.65 12.41 9.16
C TYR A 518 2.82 12.69 10.43
N ASP A 519 3.45 13.21 11.49
CA ASP A 519 2.82 13.53 12.78
C ASP A 519 1.54 14.40 12.66
N HIS A 520 1.48 15.24 11.61
CA HIS A 520 0.32 16.08 11.30
C HIS A 520 -0.74 15.37 10.43
N TRP A 521 -0.59 14.10 10.14
CA TRP A 521 -1.52 13.28 9.36
C TRP A 521 -2.36 12.34 10.23
N ASP A 522 -2.38 12.58 11.54
CA ASP A 522 -3.36 11.92 12.40
C ASP A 522 -4.75 12.18 11.85
N ASN A 523 -5.49 11.10 11.60
CA ASN A 523 -6.79 11.20 10.93
C ASN A 523 -7.83 10.30 11.57
N ILE A 524 -9.08 10.70 11.38
CA ILE A 524 -10.25 9.88 11.64
C ILE A 524 -11.03 9.73 10.34
N GLY A 525 -11.39 8.50 10.01
CA GLY A 525 -12.13 8.18 8.81
C GLY A 525 -13.35 7.33 9.10
N TRP A 526 -14.29 7.38 8.18
CA TRP A 526 -15.40 6.43 8.13
C TRP A 526 -15.61 5.94 6.71
N GLU A 527 -16.04 4.70 6.61
CA GLU A 527 -16.34 4.03 5.35
C GLU A 527 -17.72 3.40 5.43
N ILE A 528 -18.49 3.52 4.36
CA ILE A 528 -19.71 2.75 4.14
C ILE A 528 -19.57 2.05 2.80
N SER A 529 -19.73 0.73 2.79
CA SER A 529 -19.73 -0.08 1.58
C SER A 529 -21.06 -0.81 1.41
N TYR A 530 -21.51 -0.90 0.16
CA TYR A 530 -22.63 -1.72 -0.28
C TYR A 530 -22.16 -2.64 -1.40
N GLU A 531 -22.27 -3.94 -1.19
CA GLU A 531 -21.87 -5.00 -2.14
C GLU A 531 -23.10 -5.68 -2.73
N PHE A 532 -23.07 -6.06 -4.01
CA PHE A 532 -24.21 -6.69 -4.71
C PHE A 532 -23.76 -7.77 -5.70
#